data_ac5c7fbd3d04b4bff1bacf5be9d8e580
#
_entry.id   ac5c7fbd3d04b4bff1bacf5be9d8e580
#
_cell.length_a   1.000
_cell.length_b   1.000
_cell.length_c   1.000
_cell.angle_alpha   90.00
_cell.angle_beta   90.00
_cell.angle_gamma   90.00
#
_symmetry.space_group_name_H-M   'P 1'
#
loop_
_entity.id
_entity.type
_entity.pdbx_description
1 polymer ?
#
loop_
_entity_poly.entity_id
_entity_poly.type
_entity_poly.pdbx_seq_one_letter_code
_entity_poly.pdbx_strand_id
1 'polypeptide(L)' 'MPESERSQNGPTCINGIDVLENFRPWHVFGLDPKVATPDDVKASYRDLVKTHHPDAGGDGRVFAQLQKMRDSVLALMN' A
#
# COMPACT_ATOMS: atom_id res chain seq x y z
N MET A 1 -20.24 14.40 -8.53
CA MET A 1 -19.07 13.60 -8.18
C MET A 1 -19.48 12.16 -7.91
N PRO A 2 -18.96 11.22 -8.65
CA PRO A 2 -19.27 9.82 -8.40
C PRO A 2 -18.78 9.37 -7.01
N GLU A 3 -19.57 8.56 -6.36
CA GLU A 3 -19.23 8.08 -5.04
C GLU A 3 -17.99 7.19 -5.07
N SER A 4 -17.77 6.48 -6.17
CA SER A 4 -16.61 5.64 -6.33
C SER A 4 -15.30 6.43 -6.25
N GLU A 5 -15.31 7.67 -6.73
CA GLU A 5 -14.13 8.51 -6.63
C GLU A 5 -13.83 8.90 -5.19
N ARG A 6 -14.87 9.17 -4.41
CA ARG A 6 -14.68 9.52 -3.01
C ARG A 6 -14.18 8.35 -2.20
N SER A 7 -14.68 7.15 -2.46
CA SER A 7 -14.21 5.96 -1.75
C SER A 7 -12.77 5.62 -2.13
N GLN A 8 -12.35 5.95 -3.37
CA GLN A 8 -10.98 5.72 -3.80
C GLN A 8 -9.99 6.69 -3.16
N ASN A 9 -10.47 7.78 -2.61
CA ASN A 9 -9.64 8.81 -2.00
C ASN A 9 -9.78 8.88 -0.49
N GLY A 10 -10.35 7.84 0.12
CA GLY A 10 -10.50 7.77 1.56
C GLY A 10 -9.17 7.57 2.27
N PRO A 11 -9.11 7.80 3.60
CA PRO A 11 -7.86 7.69 4.36
C PRO A 11 -7.29 6.28 4.41
N THR A 12 -8.09 5.26 4.09
CA THR A 12 -7.64 3.88 4.05
C THR A 12 -7.39 3.39 2.63
N CYS A 13 -7.47 4.28 1.64
CA CYS A 13 -7.29 3.92 0.24
C CYS A 13 -5.92 4.37 -0.27
N ILE A 14 -5.27 3.49 -1.03
CA ILE A 14 -4.00 3.77 -1.68
C ILE A 14 -4.10 3.28 -3.11
N ASN A 15 -3.81 4.17 -4.07
CA ASN A 15 -3.90 3.86 -5.51
C ASN A 15 -5.27 3.29 -5.89
N GLY A 16 -6.32 3.81 -5.29
CA GLY A 16 -7.68 3.39 -5.57
C GLY A 16 -8.11 2.10 -4.89
N ILE A 17 -7.28 1.56 -4.01
CA ILE A 17 -7.56 0.31 -3.28
C ILE A 17 -7.73 0.61 -1.80
N ASP A 18 -8.85 0.15 -1.22
CA ASP A 18 -9.01 0.19 0.22
C ASP A 18 -8.19 -0.96 0.81
N VAL A 19 -7.06 -0.62 1.42
CA VAL A 19 -6.08 -1.62 1.87
C VAL A 19 -6.57 -2.44 3.05
N LEU A 20 -7.60 -1.98 3.76
CA LEU A 20 -8.19 -2.74 4.87
C LEU A 20 -9.16 -3.80 4.38
N GLU A 21 -9.74 -3.60 3.20
CA GLU A 21 -10.72 -4.51 2.61
C GLU A 21 -10.12 -5.43 1.55
N ASN A 22 -8.98 -5.03 0.95
CA ASN A 22 -8.39 -5.74 -0.16
C ASN A 22 -6.89 -5.94 0.04
N PHE A 23 -6.44 -7.19 -0.07
CA PHE A 23 -5.02 -7.50 0.03
C PHE A 23 -4.44 -7.61 -1.38
N ARG A 24 -4.02 -6.46 -1.94
CA ARG A 24 -3.50 -6.37 -3.30
C ARG A 24 -2.17 -5.60 -3.30
N PRO A 25 -1.10 -6.20 -2.78
CA PRO A 25 0.16 -5.48 -2.55
C PRO A 25 0.77 -4.90 -3.82
N TRP A 26 0.76 -5.65 -4.92
CA TRP A 26 1.35 -5.14 -6.16
C TRP A 26 0.63 -3.88 -6.64
N HIS A 27 -0.69 -3.88 -6.55
CA HIS A 27 -1.49 -2.74 -6.96
C HIS A 27 -1.29 -1.55 -6.00
N VAL A 28 -1.27 -1.83 -4.71
CA VAL A 28 -1.10 -0.80 -3.69
C VAL A 28 0.28 -0.14 -3.81
N PHE A 29 1.32 -0.92 -4.08
CA PHE A 29 2.66 -0.38 -4.28
C PHE A 29 2.87 0.21 -5.67
N GLY A 30 1.94 -0.02 -6.60
CA GLY A 30 2.07 0.48 -7.96
C GLY A 30 3.18 -0.18 -8.76
N LEU A 31 3.44 -1.45 -8.52
CA LEU A 31 4.52 -2.19 -9.13
C LEU A 31 3.99 -3.32 -10.02
N ASP A 32 4.76 -3.62 -11.08
CA ASP A 32 4.49 -4.77 -11.95
C ASP A 32 5.25 -5.98 -11.39
N PRO A 33 4.55 -7.04 -10.98
CA PRO A 33 5.21 -8.21 -10.40
C PRO A 33 6.19 -8.90 -11.34
N LYS A 34 6.07 -8.67 -12.65
CA LYS A 34 6.95 -9.29 -13.64
C LYS A 34 8.34 -8.68 -13.67
N VAL A 35 8.45 -7.40 -13.28
CA VAL A 35 9.70 -6.66 -13.41
C VAL A 35 10.19 -6.03 -12.11
N ALA A 36 9.35 -6.01 -11.08
CA ALA A 36 9.70 -5.37 -9.82
C ALA A 36 10.80 -6.15 -9.09
N THR A 37 11.66 -5.41 -8.40
CA THR A 37 12.73 -5.98 -7.59
C THR A 37 12.39 -5.80 -6.11
N PRO A 38 13.05 -6.53 -5.19
CA PRO A 38 12.87 -6.29 -3.76
C PRO A 38 13.14 -4.83 -3.36
N ASP A 39 14.12 -4.19 -4.00
CA ASP A 39 14.41 -2.78 -3.73
C ASP A 39 13.25 -1.88 -4.13
N ASP A 40 12.57 -2.19 -5.23
CA ASP A 40 11.38 -1.45 -5.66
C ASP A 40 10.28 -1.54 -4.60
N VAL A 41 10.06 -2.72 -4.04
CA VAL A 41 9.07 -2.93 -3.00
C VAL A 41 9.42 -2.10 -1.76
N LYS A 42 10.66 -2.14 -1.34
CA LYS A 42 11.12 -1.40 -0.17
C LYS A 42 10.98 0.11 -0.36
N ALA A 43 11.31 0.59 -1.57
CA ALA A 43 11.18 2.01 -1.89
C ALA A 43 9.73 2.47 -1.88
N SER A 44 8.83 1.69 -2.51
CA SER A 44 7.40 2.01 -2.51
C SER A 44 6.83 2.00 -1.10
N TYR A 45 7.19 1.00 -0.31
CA TYR A 45 6.76 0.92 1.08
C TYR A 45 7.21 2.16 1.86
N ARG A 46 8.47 2.54 1.72
CA ARG A 46 9.03 3.71 2.41
C ARG A 46 8.28 4.99 2.04
N ASP A 47 7.97 5.16 0.75
CA ASP A 47 7.23 6.33 0.30
C ASP A 47 5.82 6.37 0.88
N LEU A 48 5.14 5.23 0.91
CA LEU A 48 3.79 5.16 1.44
C LEU A 48 3.76 5.42 2.95
N VAL A 49 4.74 4.92 3.70
CA VAL A 49 4.73 5.14 5.14
C VAL A 49 5.03 6.58 5.53
N LYS A 50 5.64 7.38 4.66
CA LYS A 50 5.82 8.81 4.94
C LYS A 50 4.48 9.50 5.14
N THR A 51 3.46 9.08 4.40
CA THR A 51 2.11 9.64 4.49
C THR A 51 1.24 8.90 5.50
N HIS A 52 1.39 7.58 5.58
CA HIS A 52 0.47 6.72 6.32
C HIS A 52 0.99 6.29 7.69
N HIS A 53 2.18 6.73 8.07
CA HIS A 53 2.70 6.44 9.40
C HIS A 53 1.85 7.17 10.45
N PRO A 54 1.53 6.53 11.59
CA PRO A 54 0.72 7.19 12.64
C PRO A 54 1.30 8.51 13.10
N ASP A 55 2.62 8.64 13.19
CA ASP A 55 3.28 9.89 13.60
C ASP A 55 3.09 11.01 12.58
N ALA A 56 2.81 10.65 11.33
CA ALA A 56 2.54 11.63 10.26
C ALA A 56 1.05 11.87 10.08
N GLY A 57 0.22 11.43 11.01
CA GLY A 57 -1.22 11.59 10.94
C GLY A 57 -1.94 10.50 10.16
N GLY A 58 -1.23 9.42 9.81
CA GLY A 58 -1.83 8.30 9.09
C GLY A 58 -2.59 7.36 10.03
N ASP A 59 -3.30 6.41 9.42
CA ASP A 59 -4.06 5.41 10.15
C ASP A 59 -3.14 4.23 10.49
N GLY A 60 -3.06 3.90 11.78
CA GLY A 60 -2.21 2.77 12.23
C GLY A 60 -2.62 1.44 11.63
N ARG A 61 -3.90 1.25 11.30
CA ARG A 61 -4.37 0.03 10.66
C ARG A 61 -3.83 -0.08 9.23
N VAL A 62 -3.78 1.04 8.52
CA VAL A 62 -3.21 1.08 7.17
C VAL A 62 -1.71 0.79 7.24
N PHE A 63 -1.03 1.39 8.19
CA PHE A 63 0.40 1.16 8.39
C PHE A 63 0.69 -0.33 8.63
N ALA A 64 -0.07 -0.97 9.52
CA ALA A 64 0.10 -2.40 9.80
C ALA A 64 -0.16 -3.25 8.55
N GLN A 65 -1.17 -2.87 7.75
CA GLN A 65 -1.49 -3.61 6.53
C GLN A 65 -0.37 -3.47 5.49
N LEU A 66 0.21 -2.29 5.38
CA LEU A 66 1.35 -2.07 4.49
C LEU A 66 2.53 -2.95 4.87
N GLN A 67 2.79 -3.12 6.16
CA GLN A 67 3.85 -4.01 6.61
C GLN A 67 3.60 -5.45 6.19
N LYS A 68 2.36 -5.92 6.33
CA LYS A 68 1.98 -7.27 5.91
C LYS A 68 2.13 -7.45 4.41
N MET A 69 1.72 -6.46 3.64
CA MET A 69 1.83 -6.50 2.18
C MET A 69 3.30 -6.55 1.74
N ARG A 70 4.14 -5.72 2.34
CA ARG A 70 5.57 -5.72 2.07
C ARG A 70 6.18 -7.09 2.34
N ASP A 71 5.92 -7.64 3.52
CA ASP A 71 6.50 -8.92 3.91
C ASP A 71 6.02 -10.04 3.00
N SER A 72 4.73 -10.03 2.64
CA SER A 72 4.16 -11.04 1.75
C SER A 72 4.84 -11.02 0.38
N VAL A 73 5.00 -9.82 -0.19
CA VAL A 73 5.60 -9.66 -1.51
C VAL A 73 7.08 -10.06 -1.48
N LEU A 74 7.81 -9.62 -0.46
CA LEU A 74 9.23 -9.97 -0.35
C LEU A 74 9.44 -11.46 -0.19
N ALA A 75 8.54 -12.14 0.52
CA ALA A 75 8.60 -13.58 0.67
C ALA A 75 8.41 -14.30 -0.67
N LEU A 76 7.54 -13.75 -1.53
CA LEU A 76 7.33 -14.32 -2.87
C LEU A 76 8.53 -14.11 -3.79
N MET A 77 9.32 -13.06 -3.55
CA MET A 77 10.45 -12.69 -4.39
C MET A 77 11.75 -13.42 -4.00
N ASN A 78 11.78 -14.03 -2.85
CA ASN A 78 12.98 -14.76 -2.39
C ASN A 78 13.05 -16.17 -2.93
#